data_9d26bd31fd16be02f100e1403fb1249c
#
_entry.id   9d26bd31fd16be02f100e1403fb1249c
#
_cell.length_a   1.000
_cell.length_b   1.000
_cell.length_c   1.000
_cell.angle_alpha   90.00
_cell.angle_beta   90.00
_cell.angle_gamma   90.00
#
_symmetry.space_group_name_H-M   'P 1'
#
loop_
_entity.id
_entity.type
_entity.pdbx_description
1 polymer ?
#
loop_
_entity_poly.entity_id
_entity_poly.type
_entity_poly.pdbx_seq_one_letter_code
_entity_poly.pdbx_strand_id
1 'polypeptide(L)'
;MTRSHAREIAVHMIFALSFGDFEAEELIRQQLDPERFKELAPDMPLYSQYPNEKQEKYIAELVRGTFAHGPELDDYIARYAKNWTFARIPRMAAAIMRTAMYEVLYMPDIPNAVAVNEALEIAKNYEAQEVISFMNGVLGTFVRTEFPDTPAKPEKKADEAEG
;
A
#
# COMPACT_ATOMS: atom_id res chain seq x y z
N MET A 1 -4.67 -13.80 9.44
CA MET A 1 -4.71 -12.32 9.35
C MET A 1 -5.68 -11.89 8.25
N THR A 2 -6.10 -10.64 8.29
CA THR A 2 -6.95 -10.07 7.23
C THR A 2 -6.10 -9.60 6.07
N ARG A 3 -6.75 -9.37 4.92
CA ARG A 3 -6.05 -8.76 3.78
C ARG A 3 -5.58 -7.35 4.13
N SER A 4 -6.34 -6.62 4.94
CA SER A 4 -5.92 -5.30 5.41
C SER A 4 -4.59 -5.36 6.16
N HIS A 5 -4.42 -6.34 7.03
CA HIS A 5 -3.16 -6.52 7.75
C HIS A 5 -2.03 -6.91 6.79
N ALA A 6 -2.31 -7.81 5.85
CA ALA A 6 -1.31 -8.20 4.84
C ALA A 6 -0.88 -7.00 4.00
N ARG A 7 -1.83 -6.15 3.63
CA ARG A 7 -1.55 -4.92 2.87
C ARG A 7 -0.65 -3.99 3.67
N GLU A 8 -0.92 -3.83 4.95
CA GLU A 8 -0.10 -2.96 5.81
C GLU A 8 1.32 -3.50 5.96
N ILE A 9 1.48 -4.81 6.07
CA ILE A 9 2.81 -5.44 6.09
C ILE A 9 3.56 -5.13 4.78
N ALA A 10 2.88 -5.25 3.64
CA ALA A 10 3.49 -4.89 2.36
C ALA A 10 3.92 -3.41 2.33
N VAL A 11 3.11 -2.53 2.88
CA VAL A 11 3.44 -1.10 2.96
C VAL A 11 4.73 -0.88 3.75
N HIS A 12 4.94 -1.62 4.84
CA HIS A 12 6.20 -1.52 5.60
C HIS A 12 7.41 -1.86 4.74
N MET A 13 7.30 -2.89 3.90
CA MET A 13 8.40 -3.26 3.01
C MET A 13 8.60 -2.23 1.90
N ILE A 14 7.51 -1.73 1.33
CA ILE A 14 7.55 -0.70 0.29
C ILE A 14 8.19 0.58 0.85
N PHE A 15 7.84 0.93 2.07
CA PHE A 15 8.46 2.05 2.77
C PHE A 15 9.98 1.84 2.92
N ALA A 16 10.39 0.65 3.36
CA ALA A 16 11.81 0.34 3.52
C ALA A 16 12.56 0.45 2.19
N LEU A 17 11.96 -0.02 1.09
CA LEU A 17 12.56 0.07 -0.23
C LEU A 17 12.73 1.51 -0.71
N SER A 18 11.93 2.43 -0.21
CA SER A 18 12.01 3.84 -0.63
C SER A 18 13.32 4.51 -0.24
N PHE A 19 14.08 3.91 0.67
CA PHE A 19 15.39 4.45 1.09
C PHE A 19 16.54 4.03 0.17
N GLY A 20 16.27 3.13 -0.79
CA GLY A 20 17.24 2.80 -1.84
C GLY A 20 18.34 1.82 -1.48
N ASP A 21 18.32 1.23 -0.28
CA ASP A 21 19.40 0.39 0.20
C ASP A 21 19.20 -1.11 -0.04
N PHE A 22 18.05 -1.50 -0.61
CA PHE A 22 17.68 -2.91 -0.74
C PHE A 22 17.22 -3.24 -2.14
N GLU A 23 17.44 -4.50 -2.54
CA GLU A 23 16.73 -5.07 -3.67
C GLU A 23 15.42 -5.68 -3.18
N ALA A 24 14.37 -5.60 -3.99
CA ALA A 24 13.05 -6.04 -3.57
C ALA A 24 13.03 -7.51 -3.16
N GLU A 25 13.63 -8.39 -3.96
CA GLU A 25 13.64 -9.82 -3.65
C GLU A 25 14.37 -10.15 -2.37
N GLU A 26 15.46 -9.47 -2.12
CA GLU A 26 16.21 -9.67 -0.89
C GLU A 26 15.42 -9.21 0.33
N LEU A 27 14.79 -8.05 0.23
CA LEU A 27 13.99 -7.54 1.35
C LEU A 27 12.79 -8.45 1.63
N ILE A 28 12.10 -8.92 0.59
CA ILE A 28 10.99 -9.85 0.75
C ILE A 28 11.44 -11.10 1.50
N ARG A 29 12.56 -11.68 1.07
CA ARG A 29 13.08 -12.89 1.72
C ARG A 29 13.44 -12.66 3.17
N GLN A 30 14.01 -11.51 3.51
CA GLN A 30 14.38 -11.17 4.88
C GLN A 30 13.17 -10.88 5.76
N GLN A 31 12.17 -10.21 5.21
CA GLN A 31 11.03 -9.75 6.00
C GLN A 31 9.90 -10.77 6.10
N LEU A 32 9.68 -11.58 5.05
CA LEU A 32 8.70 -12.66 5.09
C LEU A 32 9.36 -13.92 5.66
N ASP A 33 9.63 -13.85 6.94
CA ASP A 33 10.30 -14.90 7.67
C ASP A 33 9.64 -15.05 9.05
N PRO A 34 9.23 -16.28 9.43
CA PRO A 34 8.54 -16.49 10.71
C PRO A 34 9.34 -16.00 11.93
N GLU A 35 10.66 -16.15 11.92
CA GLU A 35 11.47 -15.68 13.05
C GLU A 35 11.47 -14.16 13.12
N ARG A 36 11.48 -13.49 11.98
CA ARG A 36 11.42 -12.03 11.95
C ARG A 36 10.09 -11.53 12.53
N PHE A 37 9.00 -12.21 12.18
CA PHE A 37 7.69 -11.86 12.75
C PHE A 37 7.68 -12.02 14.26
N LYS A 38 8.28 -13.11 14.78
CA LYS A 38 8.37 -13.32 16.22
C LYS A 38 9.16 -12.22 16.91
N GLU A 39 10.24 -11.75 16.30
CA GLU A 39 11.04 -10.67 16.86
C GLU A 39 10.27 -9.36 16.93
N LEU A 40 9.43 -9.08 15.95
CA LEU A 40 8.70 -7.83 15.88
C LEU A 40 7.41 -7.83 16.69
N ALA A 41 6.80 -8.99 16.89
CA ALA A 41 5.48 -9.12 17.51
C ALA A 41 5.33 -8.44 18.88
N PRO A 42 6.30 -8.51 19.79
CA PRO A 42 6.14 -7.88 21.10
C PRO A 42 5.89 -6.37 21.03
N ASP A 43 6.52 -5.70 20.07
CA ASP A 43 6.40 -4.26 19.92
C ASP A 43 5.38 -3.85 18.85
N MET A 44 5.07 -4.75 17.95
CA MET A 44 4.20 -4.47 16.78
C MET A 44 3.17 -5.58 16.61
N PRO A 45 1.97 -5.40 17.18
CA PRO A 45 0.93 -6.44 17.09
C PRO A 45 0.57 -6.89 15.67
N LEU A 46 0.82 -6.05 14.67
CA LEU A 46 0.62 -6.40 13.27
C LEU A 46 1.36 -7.69 12.88
N TYR A 47 2.49 -7.97 13.55
CA TYR A 47 3.34 -9.13 13.27
C TYR A 47 3.05 -10.33 14.15
N SER A 48 1.95 -10.29 14.91
CA SER A 48 1.57 -11.39 15.83
C SER A 48 1.21 -12.68 15.11
N GLN A 49 0.81 -12.59 13.84
CA GLN A 49 0.38 -13.74 13.07
C GLN A 49 1.15 -13.75 11.75
N TYR A 50 1.74 -14.89 11.42
CA TYR A 50 2.45 -15.02 10.16
C TYR A 50 1.43 -15.26 9.01
N PRO A 51 1.63 -14.64 7.83
CA PRO A 51 0.70 -14.81 6.72
C PRO A 51 0.67 -16.25 6.20
N ASN A 52 -0.49 -16.68 5.72
CA ASN A 52 -0.59 -17.97 5.03
C ASN A 52 0.00 -17.84 3.63
N GLU A 53 0.03 -18.95 2.88
CA GLU A 53 0.65 -18.96 1.55
C GLU A 53 0.02 -17.96 0.58
N LYS A 54 -1.30 -17.85 0.59
CA LYS A 54 -2.02 -16.89 -0.28
C LYS A 54 -1.67 -15.45 0.08
N GLN A 55 -1.58 -15.17 1.37
CA GLN A 55 -1.23 -13.83 1.86
C GLN A 55 0.23 -13.50 1.56
N GLU A 56 1.14 -14.49 1.69
CA GLU A 56 2.53 -14.29 1.32
C GLU A 56 2.65 -13.90 -0.16
N LYS A 57 1.91 -14.59 -1.02
CA LYS A 57 1.91 -14.27 -2.46
C LYS A 57 1.39 -12.87 -2.73
N TYR A 58 0.32 -12.47 -2.05
CA TYR A 58 -0.24 -11.14 -2.18
C TYR A 58 0.76 -10.07 -1.74
N ILE A 59 1.37 -10.25 -0.57
CA ILE A 59 2.38 -9.31 -0.06
C ILE A 59 3.54 -9.19 -1.04
N ALA A 60 4.06 -10.33 -1.50
CA ALA A 60 5.19 -10.33 -2.42
C ALA A 60 4.85 -9.66 -3.74
N GLU A 61 3.65 -9.89 -4.27
CA GLU A 61 3.22 -9.23 -5.50
C GLU A 61 3.15 -7.71 -5.34
N LEU A 62 2.57 -7.24 -4.25
CA LEU A 62 2.49 -5.80 -3.98
C LEU A 62 3.89 -5.19 -3.91
N VAL A 63 4.79 -5.82 -3.18
CA VAL A 63 6.14 -5.28 -2.99
C VAL A 63 6.91 -5.29 -4.31
N ARG A 64 6.91 -6.41 -5.03
CA ARG A 64 7.62 -6.52 -6.31
C ARG A 64 7.06 -5.55 -7.34
N GLY A 65 5.73 -5.51 -7.47
CA GLY A 65 5.09 -4.69 -8.48
C GLY A 65 5.26 -3.21 -8.22
N THR A 66 5.07 -2.79 -6.98
CA THR A 66 5.24 -1.41 -6.60
C THR A 66 6.69 -0.96 -6.83
N PHE A 67 7.65 -1.81 -6.49
CA PHE A 67 9.06 -1.50 -6.73
C PHE A 67 9.36 -1.40 -8.23
N ALA A 68 8.89 -2.37 -9.02
CA ALA A 68 9.13 -2.40 -10.45
C ALA A 68 8.50 -1.22 -11.18
N HIS A 69 7.37 -0.72 -10.69
CA HIS A 69 6.64 0.39 -11.31
C HIS A 69 6.85 1.71 -10.57
N GLY A 70 7.90 1.80 -9.75
CA GLY A 70 8.16 2.99 -8.93
C GLY A 70 8.10 4.31 -9.68
N PRO A 71 8.86 4.49 -10.79
CA PRO A 71 8.82 5.75 -11.51
C PRO A 71 7.43 6.11 -12.05
N GLU A 72 6.69 5.14 -12.57
CA GLU A 72 5.34 5.35 -13.05
C GLU A 72 4.41 5.83 -11.92
N LEU A 73 4.49 5.14 -10.77
CA LEU A 73 3.64 5.48 -9.63
C LEU A 73 3.97 6.86 -9.08
N ASP A 74 5.25 7.20 -9.02
CA ASP A 74 5.68 8.51 -8.57
C ASP A 74 5.21 9.62 -9.52
N ASP A 75 5.18 9.34 -10.82
CA ASP A 75 4.65 10.29 -11.81
C ASP A 75 3.16 10.56 -11.58
N TYR A 76 2.38 9.54 -11.25
CA TYR A 76 0.97 9.75 -10.93
C TYR A 76 0.81 10.57 -9.66
N ILE A 77 1.59 10.27 -8.62
CA ILE A 77 1.54 11.06 -7.38
C ILE A 77 1.85 12.53 -7.67
N ALA A 78 2.92 12.79 -8.39
CA ALA A 78 3.33 14.15 -8.72
C ALA A 78 2.28 14.88 -9.55
N ARG A 79 1.64 14.17 -10.48
CA ARG A 79 0.61 14.74 -11.36
C ARG A 79 -0.60 15.26 -10.59
N TYR A 80 -0.99 14.53 -9.55
CA TYR A 80 -2.20 14.86 -8.80
C TYR A 80 -1.94 15.50 -7.44
N ALA A 81 -0.70 15.73 -7.09
CA ALA A 81 -0.30 16.34 -5.81
C ALA A 81 -0.34 17.87 -5.92
N LYS A 82 -1.52 18.44 -5.86
CA LYS A 82 -1.69 19.89 -5.95
C LYS A 82 -1.18 20.55 -4.66
N ASN A 83 -0.43 21.64 -4.82
CA ASN A 83 0.10 22.46 -3.74
C ASN A 83 1.16 21.77 -2.87
N TRP A 84 1.60 20.57 -3.27
CA TRP A 84 2.67 19.85 -2.58
C TRP A 84 3.74 19.46 -3.61
N THR A 85 5.00 19.74 -3.31
CA THR A 85 6.07 19.19 -4.13
C THR A 85 6.31 17.76 -3.68
N PHE A 86 6.76 16.90 -4.62
CA PHE A 86 6.99 15.48 -4.29
C PHE A 86 7.95 15.33 -3.10
N ALA A 87 8.98 16.16 -3.03
CA ALA A 87 9.97 16.09 -1.96
C ALA A 87 9.38 16.37 -0.57
N ARG A 88 8.25 17.05 -0.49
CA ARG A 88 7.60 17.38 0.78
C ARG A 88 6.59 16.33 1.23
N ILE A 89 6.28 15.35 0.39
CA ILE A 89 5.34 14.29 0.75
C ILE A 89 6.04 13.33 1.72
N PRO A 90 5.45 13.06 2.89
CA PRO A 90 6.05 12.10 3.83
C PRO A 90 6.28 10.74 3.15
N ARG A 91 7.41 10.10 3.43
CA ARG A 91 7.76 8.83 2.78
C ARG A 91 6.73 7.74 3.00
N MET A 92 6.17 7.66 4.21
CA MET A 92 5.14 6.66 4.48
C MET A 92 3.88 6.95 3.66
N ALA A 93 3.46 8.21 3.56
CA ALA A 93 2.32 8.59 2.74
C ALA A 93 2.54 8.21 1.28
N ALA A 94 3.74 8.46 0.75
CA ALA A 94 4.08 8.08 -0.61
C ALA A 94 4.04 6.55 -0.79
N ALA A 95 4.57 5.80 0.18
CA ALA A 95 4.55 4.34 0.11
C ALA A 95 3.11 3.80 0.09
N ILE A 96 2.23 4.37 0.91
CA ILE A 96 0.82 3.99 0.97
C ILE A 96 0.13 4.30 -0.36
N MET A 97 0.38 5.49 -0.92
CA MET A 97 -0.23 5.88 -2.19
C MET A 97 0.27 5.02 -3.34
N ARG A 98 1.57 4.69 -3.38
CA ARG A 98 2.10 3.77 -4.40
C ARG A 98 1.40 2.43 -4.33
N THR A 99 1.18 1.92 -3.12
CA THR A 99 0.51 0.64 -2.93
C THR A 99 -0.91 0.67 -3.49
N ALA A 100 -1.68 1.71 -3.15
CA ALA A 100 -3.04 1.85 -3.65
C ALA A 100 -3.08 1.96 -5.17
N MET A 101 -2.21 2.78 -5.74
CA MET A 101 -2.15 2.97 -7.20
C MET A 101 -1.75 1.69 -7.92
N TYR A 102 -0.83 0.92 -7.36
CA TYR A 102 -0.47 -0.37 -7.94
C TYR A 102 -1.67 -1.31 -7.97
N GLU A 103 -2.41 -1.39 -6.86
CA GLU A 103 -3.60 -2.24 -6.83
C GLU A 103 -4.64 -1.80 -7.86
N VAL A 104 -4.86 -0.50 -7.98
CA VAL A 104 -5.81 0.03 -8.97
C VAL A 104 -5.37 -0.30 -10.40
N LEU A 105 -4.09 -0.13 -10.70
CA LEU A 105 -3.58 -0.30 -12.06
C LEU A 105 -3.40 -1.76 -12.46
N TYR A 106 -2.98 -2.61 -11.53
CA TYR A 106 -2.47 -3.94 -11.88
C TYR A 106 -3.15 -5.11 -11.18
N MET A 107 -4.08 -4.86 -10.28
CA MET A 107 -4.77 -5.92 -9.55
C MET A 107 -6.29 -5.78 -9.75
N PRO A 108 -6.81 -6.18 -10.91
CA PRO A 108 -8.20 -5.91 -11.28
C PRO A 108 -9.23 -6.59 -10.39
N ASP A 109 -8.85 -7.61 -9.63
CA ASP A 109 -9.75 -8.28 -8.71
C ASP A 109 -10.09 -7.42 -7.48
N ILE A 110 -9.31 -6.36 -7.25
CA ILE A 110 -9.54 -5.44 -6.14
C ILE A 110 -10.26 -4.21 -6.70
N PRO A 111 -11.50 -3.93 -6.24
CA PRO A 111 -12.19 -2.72 -6.69
C PRO A 111 -11.39 -1.46 -6.36
N ASN A 112 -11.38 -0.51 -7.27
CA ASN A 112 -10.58 0.72 -7.11
C ASN A 112 -10.92 1.44 -5.81
N ALA A 113 -12.21 1.55 -5.47
CA ALA A 113 -12.62 2.23 -4.25
C ALA A 113 -12.16 1.48 -2.99
N VAL A 114 -12.07 0.15 -3.04
CA VAL A 114 -11.56 -0.62 -1.92
C VAL A 114 -10.06 -0.33 -1.73
N ALA A 115 -9.29 -0.33 -2.81
CA ALA A 115 -7.86 -0.04 -2.73
C ALA A 115 -7.61 1.34 -2.10
N VAL A 116 -8.35 2.34 -2.54
CA VAL A 116 -8.22 3.71 -2.01
C VAL A 116 -8.63 3.78 -0.54
N ASN A 117 -9.79 3.23 -0.20
CA ASN A 117 -10.28 3.29 1.18
C ASN A 117 -9.36 2.55 2.15
N GLU A 118 -8.84 1.40 1.75
CA GLU A 118 -7.91 0.64 2.59
C GLU A 118 -6.61 1.40 2.80
N ALA A 119 -6.11 2.06 1.77
CA ALA A 119 -4.92 2.89 1.90
C ALA A 119 -5.13 4.02 2.91
N LEU A 120 -6.28 4.68 2.85
CA LEU A 120 -6.58 5.77 3.78
C LEU A 120 -6.75 5.25 5.21
N GLU A 121 -7.29 4.05 5.40
CA GLU A 121 -7.37 3.43 6.74
C GLU A 121 -5.97 3.14 7.29
N ILE A 122 -5.08 2.62 6.47
CA ILE A 122 -3.69 2.41 6.90
C ILE A 122 -3.05 3.74 7.30
N ALA A 123 -3.28 4.78 6.52
CA ALA A 123 -2.68 6.08 6.77
C ALA A 123 -3.04 6.65 8.15
N LYS A 124 -4.20 6.30 8.69
CA LYS A 124 -4.60 6.75 10.02
C LYS A 124 -3.64 6.29 11.13
N ASN A 125 -2.89 5.22 10.88
CA ASN A 125 -1.93 4.70 11.85
C ASN A 125 -0.60 5.45 11.82
N TYR A 126 -0.35 6.27 10.81
CA TYR A 126 0.98 6.84 10.59
C TYR A 126 0.99 8.34 10.36
N GLU A 127 -0.11 8.93 9.89
CA GLU A 127 -0.11 10.31 9.43
C GLU A 127 -1.16 11.16 10.14
N ALA A 128 -0.89 12.46 10.21
CA ALA A 128 -1.85 13.42 10.72
C ALA A 128 -2.98 13.64 9.71
N GLN A 129 -4.11 14.15 10.17
CA GLN A 129 -5.30 14.34 9.34
C GLN A 129 -5.03 15.22 8.11
N GLU A 130 -4.16 16.21 8.21
CA GLU A 130 -3.80 17.05 7.07
C GLU A 130 -3.20 16.24 5.93
N VAL A 131 -2.30 15.31 6.27
CA VAL A 131 -1.66 14.45 5.27
C VAL A 131 -2.68 13.47 4.69
N ILE A 132 -3.56 12.91 5.53
CA ILE A 132 -4.61 11.98 5.06
C ILE A 132 -5.54 12.69 4.08
N SER A 133 -5.92 13.94 4.37
CA SER A 133 -6.76 14.73 3.47
C SER A 133 -6.08 14.95 2.13
N PHE A 134 -4.79 15.24 2.15
CA PHE A 134 -3.99 15.38 0.94
C PHE A 134 -3.98 14.07 0.14
N MET A 135 -3.74 12.94 0.81
CA MET A 135 -3.74 11.62 0.18
C MET A 135 -5.09 11.30 -0.46
N ASN A 136 -6.17 11.61 0.25
CA ASN A 136 -7.52 11.39 -0.26
C ASN A 136 -7.74 12.18 -1.56
N GLY A 137 -7.27 13.42 -1.60
CA GLY A 137 -7.35 14.25 -2.81
C GLY A 137 -6.57 13.65 -3.98
N VAL A 138 -5.34 13.22 -3.72
CA VAL A 138 -4.49 12.62 -4.76
C VAL A 138 -5.12 11.34 -5.30
N LEU A 139 -5.46 10.41 -4.41
CA LEU A 139 -5.99 9.10 -4.82
C LEU A 139 -7.37 9.23 -5.47
N GLY A 140 -8.23 10.10 -4.94
CA GLY A 140 -9.54 10.32 -5.52
C GLY A 140 -9.46 10.90 -6.92
N THR A 141 -8.61 11.91 -7.11
CA THR A 141 -8.43 12.52 -8.44
C THR A 141 -7.80 11.51 -9.41
N PHE A 142 -6.85 10.74 -8.95
CA PHE A 142 -6.23 9.67 -9.75
C PHE A 142 -7.30 8.71 -10.28
N VAL A 143 -8.15 8.18 -9.39
CA VAL A 143 -9.18 7.23 -9.83
C VAL A 143 -10.19 7.89 -10.76
N ARG A 144 -10.67 9.08 -10.43
CA ARG A 144 -11.67 9.76 -11.27
C ARG A 144 -11.13 10.10 -12.66
N THR A 145 -9.85 10.43 -12.75
CA THR A 145 -9.24 10.85 -14.01
C THR A 145 -8.82 9.67 -14.86
N GLU A 146 -8.18 8.69 -14.27
CA GLU A 146 -7.65 7.54 -15.01
C GLU A 146 -8.69 6.44 -15.22
N PHE A 147 -9.72 6.38 -14.37
CA PHE A 147 -10.74 5.33 -14.39
C PHE A 147 -12.14 5.95 -14.22
N PRO A 148 -12.60 6.77 -15.18
CA PRO A 148 -13.83 7.55 -15.02
C PRO A 148 -15.10 6.70 -14.84
N ASP A 149 -15.08 5.43 -15.22
CA ASP A 149 -16.23 4.54 -15.10
C ASP A 149 -16.26 3.74 -13.80
N THR A 150 -15.34 4.07 -12.86
CA THR A 150 -15.27 3.36 -11.59
C THR A 150 -16.49 3.69 -10.73
N PRO A 151 -17.15 2.66 -10.10
CA PRO A 151 -18.27 2.90 -9.20
C PRO A 151 -17.89 3.83 -8.05
N ALA A 152 -18.84 4.64 -7.59
CA ALA A 152 -18.63 5.59 -6.51
C ALA A 152 -18.38 4.90 -5.16
N LYS A 153 -18.91 3.67 -4.98
CA LYS A 153 -18.75 2.91 -3.74
C LYS A 153 -18.22 1.52 -4.04
N PRO A 154 -17.35 0.99 -3.15
CA PRO A 154 -16.82 -0.35 -3.37
C PRO A 154 -17.89 -1.42 -3.16
N GLU A 155 -17.77 -2.52 -3.89
CA GLU A 155 -18.56 -3.69 -3.63
C GLU A 155 -18.02 -4.40 -2.39
N LYS A 156 -18.89 -5.10 -1.68
CA LYS A 156 -18.45 -5.90 -0.55
C LYS A 156 -17.67 -7.09 -1.04
N LYS A 157 -16.53 -7.35 -0.39
CA LYS A 157 -15.67 -8.48 -0.72
C LYS A 157 -15.46 -9.33 0.50
N ALA A 158 -15.74 -10.62 0.36
CA ALA A 158 -15.48 -11.57 1.44
C ALA A 158 -13.99 -11.74 1.71
N ASP A 159 -13.15 -11.51 0.73
CA ASP A 159 -11.71 -11.67 0.86
C ASP A 159 -11.07 -10.65 1.79
N GLU A 160 -11.78 -9.58 2.12
CA GLU A 160 -11.25 -8.62 3.10
C GLU A 160 -10.98 -9.26 4.46
N ALA A 161 -11.71 -10.31 4.79
CA ALA A 161 -11.58 -10.98 6.08
C ALA A 161 -10.44 -11.98 6.11
N GLU A 162 -10.13 -12.60 5.00
CA GLU A 162 -9.26 -13.78 5.02
C GLU A 162 -7.96 -13.60 4.25
N GLY A 163 -7.95 -12.79 3.29
CA GLY A 163 -6.79 -12.74 2.43
C GLY A 163 -6.54 -14.04 1.70
#